data_0edc1de66e0ecacdba9a05e08d7452c5
#
_entry.id   0edc1de66e0ecacdba9a05e08d7452c5
#
_cell.length_a   1.000
_cell.length_b   1.000
_cell.length_c   1.000
_cell.angle_alpha   90.00
_cell.angle_beta   90.00
_cell.angle_gamma   90.00
#
_symmetry.space_group_name_H-M   'P 1'
#
loop_
_entity.id
_entity.type
_entity.pdbx_description
1 polymer ?
#
loop_
_entity_poly.entity_id
_entity_poly.type
_entity_poly.pdbx_seq_one_letter_code
_entity_poly.pdbx_strand_id
1 'polypeptide(L)'
;MALGVILCFGISEARGAEVLKKIRIASKGGGETLLPYLISQRLGFYRDEGLDVDVIVTRGTVTTQVVVSGAVDYSNGGSIPAMLGGARLKILIISTDKPAQYMVSSPKISQLRQLAGKTIAVSDASGNSTLILRELLAKNGVPSESVQMRALGEQSVRLGALLGGAVDATLVSYGAAQHAQSKGFRILAYSGDHVSSLSANLESTDDKIQNVPDEVYRVVKATLKGQLFFHRNANEAIKFIMEVLRLSDANDAGEFWSERTKQASELAKIGRASDEALATNIDRVRDQMKMVGASSRSKEKLTLDQVYDFSFVKKAYEELRASKWDPMRYAYVKR
;
A
#
# COMPACT_ATOMS: atom_id res chain seq x y z
N MET A 1 79.91 0.28 2.73
CA MET A 1 78.63 0.42 1.97
C MET A 1 77.56 -0.27 2.76
N ALA A 2 76.70 0.50 3.44
CA ALA A 2 75.56 -0.04 4.20
C ALA A 2 74.31 0.26 3.45
N LEU A 3 73.57 -0.79 3.02
CA LEU A 3 72.29 -0.70 2.34
C LEU A 3 71.19 -0.58 3.37
N GLY A 4 70.55 0.60 3.48
CA GLY A 4 69.39 0.81 4.30
C GLY A 4 68.14 0.29 3.59
N VAL A 5 67.47 -0.68 4.18
CA VAL A 5 66.12 -1.15 3.75
C VAL A 5 65.07 -0.25 4.42
N ILE A 6 64.38 0.54 3.60
CA ILE A 6 63.19 1.31 4.06
C ILE A 6 61.97 0.36 3.98
N LEU A 7 61.51 -0.11 5.14
CA LEU A 7 60.18 -0.75 5.26
C LEU A 7 59.08 0.32 5.25
N CYS A 8 58.36 0.40 4.11
CA CYS A 8 57.10 1.13 4.08
C CYS A 8 55.99 0.31 4.78
N PHE A 9 55.67 0.66 6.00
CA PHE A 9 54.44 0.19 6.66
C PHE A 9 53.25 0.88 6.00
N GLY A 10 52.53 0.14 5.18
CA GLY A 10 51.21 0.55 4.70
C GLY A 10 50.23 0.57 5.88
N ILE A 11 49.84 1.76 6.29
CA ILE A 11 48.75 1.95 7.24
C ILE A 11 47.47 1.59 6.50
N SER A 12 46.97 0.37 6.69
CA SER A 12 45.61 -0.02 6.31
C SER A 12 44.67 0.74 7.28
N GLU A 13 44.08 1.83 6.82
CA GLU A 13 42.99 2.46 7.53
C GLU A 13 41.84 1.42 7.62
N ALA A 14 41.71 0.83 8.82
CA ALA A 14 40.53 0.08 9.17
C ALA A 14 39.35 1.09 9.13
N ARG A 15 38.56 1.10 8.05
CA ARG A 15 37.25 1.76 8.02
C ARG A 15 36.49 1.24 9.22
N GLY A 16 36.38 2.06 10.26
CA GLY A 16 35.51 1.77 11.40
C GLY A 16 34.12 1.40 10.88
N ALA A 17 33.53 0.35 11.43
CA ALA A 17 32.18 -0.06 11.06
C ALA A 17 31.26 1.16 11.22
N GLU A 18 30.73 1.65 10.12
CA GLU A 18 29.79 2.78 10.10
C GLU A 18 28.60 2.41 10.98
N VAL A 19 28.37 3.18 12.06
CA VAL A 19 27.28 2.92 12.98
C VAL A 19 25.97 3.27 12.28
N LEU A 20 25.23 2.25 11.88
CA LEU A 20 23.95 2.43 11.22
C LEU A 20 22.94 3.06 12.18
N LYS A 21 22.17 4.02 11.71
CA LYS A 21 21.09 4.63 12.48
C LYS A 21 19.90 3.69 12.59
N LYS A 22 19.48 3.37 13.81
CA LYS A 22 18.29 2.53 14.05
C LYS A 22 17.03 3.29 13.72
N ILE A 23 16.14 2.65 12.96
CA ILE A 23 14.83 3.15 12.52
C ILE A 23 13.79 2.07 12.78
N ARG A 24 12.64 2.45 13.33
CA ARG A 24 11.51 1.56 13.56
C ARG A 24 10.34 1.96 12.66
N ILE A 25 9.81 1.00 11.90
CA ILE A 25 8.64 1.17 11.02
C ILE A 25 7.52 0.26 11.49
N ALA A 26 6.40 0.82 11.92
CA ALA A 26 5.20 0.03 12.22
C ALA A 26 4.42 -0.25 10.94
N SER A 27 4.15 -1.53 10.66
CA SER A 27 3.34 -1.95 9.52
C SER A 27 2.00 -2.52 9.96
N LYS A 28 0.92 -1.98 9.40
CA LYS A 28 -0.44 -2.49 9.59
C LYS A 28 -0.61 -3.81 8.85
N GLY A 29 -0.75 -4.90 9.60
CA GLY A 29 -0.86 -6.25 9.03
C GLY A 29 0.46 -6.85 8.60
N GLY A 30 0.39 -8.08 8.10
CA GLY A 30 1.52 -8.88 7.65
C GLY A 30 1.47 -9.16 6.15
N GLY A 31 2.39 -10.02 5.69
CA GLY A 31 2.40 -10.50 4.31
C GLY A 31 2.66 -9.38 3.30
N GLU A 32 1.68 -9.11 2.47
CA GLU A 32 1.81 -8.21 1.32
C GLU A 32 2.21 -6.76 1.65
N THR A 33 1.74 -6.23 2.78
CA THR A 33 2.04 -4.84 3.17
C THR A 33 3.48 -4.66 3.62
N LEU A 34 4.16 -5.75 3.96
CA LEU A 34 5.57 -5.75 4.38
C LEU A 34 6.53 -5.80 3.19
N LEU A 35 6.09 -6.24 2.01
CA LEU A 35 6.97 -6.55 0.89
C LEU A 35 7.96 -5.43 0.54
N PRO A 36 7.58 -4.15 0.36
CA PRO A 36 8.53 -3.09 0.03
C PRO A 36 9.62 -2.91 1.09
N TYR A 37 9.26 -3.01 2.37
CA TYR A 37 10.22 -2.87 3.48
C TYR A 37 11.17 -4.07 3.57
N LEU A 38 10.62 -5.28 3.50
CA LEU A 38 11.42 -6.50 3.56
C LEU A 38 12.36 -6.62 2.35
N ILE A 39 11.92 -6.21 1.17
CA ILE A 39 12.77 -6.10 -0.01
C ILE A 39 13.91 -5.13 0.26
N SER A 40 13.61 -3.91 0.72
CA SER A 40 14.61 -2.90 1.03
C SER A 40 15.60 -3.35 2.11
N GLN A 41 15.11 -4.07 3.11
CA GLN A 41 15.94 -4.63 4.18
C GLN A 41 16.85 -5.76 3.66
N ARG A 42 16.28 -6.72 2.92
CA ARG A 42 17.00 -7.91 2.45
C ARG A 42 18.02 -7.61 1.36
N LEU A 43 17.71 -6.67 0.46
CA LEU A 43 18.60 -6.23 -0.62
C LEU A 43 19.60 -5.17 -0.16
N GLY A 44 19.56 -4.77 1.12
CA GLY A 44 20.53 -3.84 1.71
C GLY A 44 20.25 -2.37 1.41
N PHE A 45 19.12 -2.01 0.78
CA PHE A 45 18.83 -0.62 0.39
C PHE A 45 18.81 0.35 1.58
N TYR A 46 18.37 -0.10 2.76
CA TYR A 46 18.45 0.70 3.98
C TYR A 46 19.90 0.87 4.46
N ARG A 47 20.70 -0.20 4.42
CA ARG A 47 22.12 -0.15 4.82
C ARG A 47 22.94 0.75 3.92
N ASP A 48 22.67 0.74 2.60
CA ASP A 48 23.30 1.63 1.63
C ASP A 48 23.06 3.11 1.95
N GLU A 49 21.96 3.41 2.64
CA GLU A 49 21.62 4.75 3.12
C GLU A 49 22.01 4.97 4.62
N GLY A 50 22.84 4.10 5.21
CA GLY A 50 23.31 4.21 6.60
C GLY A 50 22.24 3.89 7.65
N LEU A 51 21.23 3.07 7.34
CA LEU A 51 20.09 2.78 8.19
C LEU A 51 20.02 1.30 8.58
N ASP A 52 19.68 1.04 9.85
CA ASP A 52 19.31 -0.27 10.38
C ASP A 52 17.81 -0.23 10.72
N VAL A 53 16.99 -0.91 9.92
CA VAL A 53 15.53 -0.77 9.97
C VAL A 53 14.87 -2.01 10.57
N ASP A 54 14.11 -1.81 11.64
CA ASP A 54 13.24 -2.81 12.23
C ASP A 54 11.79 -2.59 11.77
N VAL A 55 11.16 -3.61 11.20
CA VAL A 55 9.75 -3.57 10.79
C VAL A 55 8.90 -4.32 11.81
N ILE A 56 8.00 -3.59 12.47
CA ILE A 56 7.16 -4.07 13.56
C ILE A 56 5.72 -4.24 13.05
N VAL A 57 5.21 -5.47 13.05
CA VAL A 57 3.82 -5.73 12.65
C VAL A 57 2.87 -5.34 13.77
N THR A 58 1.91 -4.49 13.45
CA THR A 58 0.88 -4.02 14.38
C THR A 58 -0.52 -4.29 13.82
N ARG A 59 -1.58 -4.01 14.59
CA ARG A 59 -2.98 -4.27 14.18
C ARG A 59 -3.86 -3.03 14.39
N GLY A 60 -4.77 -2.82 13.44
CA GLY A 60 -5.81 -1.80 13.55
C GLY A 60 -5.25 -0.39 13.76
N THR A 61 -5.84 0.33 14.70
CA THR A 61 -5.48 1.72 15.05
C THR A 61 -4.15 1.84 15.80
N VAL A 62 -3.60 0.74 16.34
CA VAL A 62 -2.32 0.75 17.06
C VAL A 62 -1.19 1.27 16.17
N THR A 63 -1.20 0.93 14.88
CA THR A 63 -0.17 1.38 13.92
C THR A 63 -0.05 2.90 13.89
N THR A 64 -1.16 3.62 13.86
CA THR A 64 -1.18 5.09 13.90
C THR A 64 -0.83 5.63 15.29
N GLN A 65 -1.29 4.99 16.36
CA GLN A 65 -1.02 5.42 17.72
C GLN A 65 0.49 5.38 18.07
N VAL A 66 1.20 4.33 17.65
CA VAL A 66 2.63 4.18 17.95
C VAL A 66 3.50 5.18 17.20
N VAL A 67 3.13 5.64 16.00
CA VAL A 67 3.86 6.70 15.30
C VAL A 67 3.53 8.08 15.87
N VAL A 68 2.29 8.34 16.24
CA VAL A 68 1.88 9.61 16.88
C VAL A 68 2.56 9.78 18.25
N SER A 69 2.72 8.71 19.01
CA SER A 69 3.39 8.75 20.32
C SER A 69 4.93 8.77 20.23
N GLY A 70 5.53 8.64 19.04
CA GLY A 70 6.98 8.53 18.86
C GLY A 70 7.56 7.17 19.28
N ALA A 71 6.72 6.16 19.58
CA ALA A 71 7.18 4.82 19.88
C ALA A 71 7.84 4.14 18.68
N VAL A 72 7.49 4.54 17.48
CA VAL A 72 8.14 4.21 16.20
C VAL A 72 8.39 5.48 15.38
N ASP A 73 9.29 5.39 14.41
CA ASP A 73 9.70 6.53 13.58
C ASP A 73 8.75 6.75 12.39
N TYR A 74 8.27 5.66 11.81
CA TYR A 74 7.41 5.66 10.62
C TYR A 74 6.32 4.60 10.75
N SER A 75 5.26 4.74 9.93
CA SER A 75 4.20 3.73 9.83
C SER A 75 3.59 3.67 8.43
N ASN A 76 2.72 2.67 8.22
CA ASN A 76 1.81 2.59 7.06
C ASN A 76 0.34 2.45 7.53
N GLY A 77 -0.01 3.11 8.63
CA GLY A 77 -1.29 2.91 9.33
C GLY A 77 -2.54 3.39 8.60
N GLY A 78 -2.40 4.24 7.59
CA GLY A 78 -3.53 4.93 6.96
C GLY A 78 -4.10 6.01 7.87
N SER A 79 -3.28 6.97 8.23
CA SER A 79 -3.50 7.93 9.35
C SER A 79 -4.44 9.08 9.04
N ILE A 80 -5.11 9.14 7.86
CA ILE A 80 -6.05 10.24 7.52
C ILE A 80 -7.14 10.42 8.59
N PRO A 81 -7.76 9.36 9.17
CA PRO A 81 -8.71 9.55 10.27
C PRO A 81 -8.10 10.28 11.46
N ALA A 82 -6.87 9.98 11.82
CA ALA A 82 -6.15 10.66 12.90
C ALA A 82 -5.83 12.12 12.54
N MET A 83 -5.44 12.39 11.30
CA MET A 83 -5.19 13.75 10.79
C MET A 83 -6.48 14.58 10.81
N LEU A 84 -7.62 14.02 10.42
CA LEU A 84 -8.94 14.64 10.57
C LEU A 84 -9.30 14.87 12.05
N GLY A 85 -8.74 14.09 12.96
CA GLY A 85 -8.82 14.27 14.42
C GLY A 85 -7.81 15.27 14.99
N GLY A 86 -6.93 15.86 14.16
CA GLY A 86 -5.94 16.86 14.55
C GLY A 86 -4.52 16.32 14.76
N ALA A 87 -4.24 15.04 14.44
CA ALA A 87 -2.88 14.51 14.49
C ALA A 87 -2.02 15.12 13.37
N ARG A 88 -0.78 15.49 13.72
CA ARG A 88 0.19 16.11 12.80
C ARG A 88 1.07 15.04 12.17
N LEU A 89 0.59 14.50 11.07
CA LEU A 89 1.24 13.45 10.29
C LEU A 89 1.23 13.80 8.81
N LYS A 90 2.17 13.24 8.05
CA LYS A 90 2.14 13.28 6.58
C LYS A 90 2.42 11.93 5.97
N ILE A 91 1.77 11.67 4.86
CA ILE A 91 2.02 10.51 4.00
C ILE A 91 3.14 10.90 3.02
N LEU A 92 4.20 10.10 3.00
CA LEU A 92 5.43 10.34 2.24
C LEU A 92 5.52 9.46 0.99
N ILE A 93 4.92 8.27 1.02
CA ILE A 93 4.88 7.32 -0.11
C ILE A 93 3.50 6.68 -0.20
N ILE A 94 2.98 6.58 -1.42
CA ILE A 94 1.81 5.76 -1.77
C ILE A 94 2.30 4.45 -2.39
N SER A 95 1.71 3.31 -2.00
CA SER A 95 2.03 2.00 -2.57
C SER A 95 1.07 1.57 -3.66
N THR A 96 -0.21 1.86 -3.46
CA THR A 96 -1.28 1.56 -4.42
C THR A 96 -2.31 2.67 -4.43
N ASP A 97 -2.96 2.89 -5.56
CA ASP A 97 -4.00 3.89 -5.74
C ASP A 97 -5.30 3.32 -6.32
N LYS A 98 -5.39 1.99 -6.41
CA LYS A 98 -6.56 1.26 -6.89
C LYS A 98 -6.99 0.22 -5.88
N PRO A 99 -8.30 0.02 -5.65
CA PRO A 99 -8.79 -1.04 -4.77
C PRO A 99 -8.56 -2.43 -5.37
N ALA A 100 -8.37 -3.42 -4.51
CA ALA A 100 -8.09 -4.81 -4.89
C ALA A 100 -9.36 -5.67 -5.09
N GLN A 101 -10.48 -5.08 -5.50
CA GLN A 101 -11.78 -5.73 -5.47
C GLN A 101 -12.38 -5.91 -6.86
N TYR A 102 -13.06 -7.03 -7.04
CA TYR A 102 -13.78 -7.41 -8.26
C TYR A 102 -15.27 -7.48 -7.97
N MET A 103 -16.10 -6.87 -8.82
CA MET A 103 -17.54 -7.04 -8.80
C MET A 103 -17.89 -8.36 -9.46
N VAL A 104 -18.43 -9.28 -8.67
CA VAL A 104 -18.90 -10.58 -9.13
C VAL A 104 -20.40 -10.68 -9.00
N SER A 105 -21.06 -11.25 -10.00
CA SER A 105 -22.52 -11.38 -10.07
C SER A 105 -22.98 -12.78 -10.46
N SER A 106 -24.27 -13.02 -10.24
CA SER A 106 -24.95 -14.21 -10.76
C SER A 106 -24.84 -14.30 -12.30
N PRO A 107 -24.95 -15.50 -12.90
CA PRO A 107 -24.82 -15.71 -14.35
C PRO A 107 -25.80 -14.88 -15.20
N LYS A 108 -26.93 -14.46 -14.62
CA LYS A 108 -27.99 -13.69 -15.29
C LYS A 108 -27.65 -12.23 -15.51
N ILE A 109 -26.63 -11.70 -14.81
CA ILE A 109 -26.19 -10.30 -14.85
C ILE A 109 -24.86 -10.25 -15.59
N SER A 110 -24.81 -9.52 -16.71
CA SER A 110 -23.62 -9.44 -17.57
C SER A 110 -23.00 -8.03 -17.64
N GLN A 111 -23.66 -7.03 -17.07
CA GLN A 111 -23.22 -5.63 -17.10
C GLN A 111 -23.55 -4.93 -15.78
N LEU A 112 -22.72 -3.97 -15.37
CA LEU A 112 -22.90 -3.20 -14.13
C LEU A 112 -24.28 -2.51 -14.07
N ARG A 113 -24.81 -2.00 -15.19
CA ARG A 113 -26.11 -1.34 -15.24
C ARG A 113 -27.28 -2.24 -14.86
N GLN A 114 -27.16 -3.55 -15.01
CA GLN A 114 -28.18 -4.52 -14.62
C GLN A 114 -28.25 -4.76 -13.11
N LEU A 115 -27.34 -4.13 -12.34
CA LEU A 115 -27.38 -4.18 -10.89
C LEU A 115 -28.51 -3.31 -10.29
N ALA A 116 -29.09 -2.38 -11.04
CA ALA A 116 -30.29 -1.64 -10.60
C ALA A 116 -31.41 -2.62 -10.21
N GLY A 117 -32.03 -2.41 -9.05
CA GLY A 117 -33.06 -3.29 -8.47
C GLY A 117 -32.52 -4.60 -7.88
N LYS A 118 -31.21 -4.82 -7.82
CA LYS A 118 -30.60 -6.06 -7.34
C LYS A 118 -30.12 -5.96 -5.90
N THR A 119 -29.96 -7.13 -5.26
CA THR A 119 -29.41 -7.25 -3.92
C THR A 119 -27.89 -7.49 -4.00
N ILE A 120 -27.11 -6.59 -3.39
CA ILE A 120 -25.64 -6.67 -3.38
C ILE A 120 -25.15 -6.88 -1.94
N ALA A 121 -24.39 -7.94 -1.72
CA ALA A 121 -23.78 -8.18 -0.42
C ALA A 121 -22.58 -7.24 -0.19
N VAL A 122 -22.52 -6.62 0.99
CA VAL A 122 -21.45 -5.74 1.45
C VAL A 122 -20.91 -6.21 2.80
N SER A 123 -19.70 -5.76 3.19
CA SER A 123 -19.14 -6.11 4.50
C SER A 123 -19.94 -5.52 5.66
N ASP A 124 -20.26 -4.24 5.54
CA ASP A 124 -20.99 -3.45 6.51
C ASP A 124 -21.60 -2.22 5.81
N ALA A 125 -22.38 -1.42 6.50
CA ALA A 125 -23.11 -0.29 5.88
C ALA A 125 -22.20 0.91 5.52
N SER A 126 -21.01 1.04 6.15
CA SER A 126 -20.16 2.24 6.13
C SER A 126 -18.68 1.96 5.84
N GLY A 127 -18.29 0.70 5.66
CA GLY A 127 -16.92 0.30 5.41
C GLY A 127 -16.39 0.72 4.05
N ASN A 128 -15.07 0.69 3.89
CA ASN A 128 -14.41 1.12 2.68
C ASN A 128 -14.90 0.37 1.42
N SER A 129 -15.20 -0.94 1.52
CA SER A 129 -15.76 -1.72 0.39
C SER A 129 -17.14 -1.23 -0.05
N THR A 130 -17.97 -0.77 0.89
CA THR A 130 -19.29 -0.20 0.59
C THR A 130 -19.17 1.16 -0.09
N LEU A 131 -18.21 1.99 0.33
CA LEU A 131 -17.92 3.26 -0.34
C LEU A 131 -17.39 3.05 -1.76
N ILE A 132 -16.49 2.09 -1.94
CA ILE A 132 -16.00 1.67 -3.27
C ILE A 132 -17.15 1.20 -4.15
N LEU A 133 -18.07 0.40 -3.61
CA LEU A 133 -19.25 -0.05 -4.34
C LEU A 133 -20.14 1.11 -4.79
N ARG A 134 -20.44 2.05 -3.88
CA ARG A 134 -21.26 3.22 -4.20
C ARG A 134 -20.64 4.06 -5.32
N GLU A 135 -19.34 4.29 -5.25
CA GLU A 135 -18.61 5.05 -6.27
C GLU A 135 -18.56 4.28 -7.60
N LEU A 136 -18.31 2.96 -7.56
CA LEU A 136 -18.35 2.09 -8.75
C LEU A 136 -19.70 2.16 -9.45
N LEU A 137 -20.80 2.04 -8.69
CA LEU A 137 -22.16 2.11 -9.23
C LEU A 137 -22.43 3.49 -9.84
N ALA A 138 -22.13 4.55 -9.12
CA ALA A 138 -22.37 5.93 -9.57
C ALA A 138 -21.63 6.25 -10.87
N LYS A 139 -20.35 5.88 -10.97
CA LYS A 139 -19.54 6.07 -12.20
C LYS A 139 -20.04 5.25 -13.39
N ASN A 140 -20.84 4.23 -13.16
CA ASN A 140 -21.46 3.41 -14.21
C ASN A 140 -22.95 3.69 -14.40
N GLY A 141 -23.45 4.82 -13.90
CA GLY A 141 -24.84 5.26 -14.09
C GLY A 141 -25.88 4.44 -13.32
N VAL A 142 -25.48 3.79 -12.24
CA VAL A 142 -26.37 3.06 -11.33
C VAL A 142 -26.50 3.82 -10.03
N PRO A 143 -27.63 4.49 -9.76
CA PRO A 143 -27.86 5.16 -8.48
C PRO A 143 -27.75 4.17 -7.32
N SER A 144 -27.01 4.51 -6.27
CA SER A 144 -26.79 3.58 -5.16
C SER A 144 -28.08 3.25 -4.38
N GLU A 145 -29.09 4.13 -4.43
CA GLU A 145 -30.43 3.93 -3.90
C GLU A 145 -31.27 2.94 -4.72
N SER A 146 -30.89 2.67 -5.96
CA SER A 146 -31.54 1.68 -6.81
C SER A 146 -31.18 0.24 -6.48
N VAL A 147 -30.18 0.00 -5.63
CA VAL A 147 -29.74 -1.32 -5.21
C VAL A 147 -30.04 -1.59 -3.74
N GLN A 148 -30.31 -2.85 -3.40
CA GLN A 148 -30.45 -3.28 -2.01
C GLN A 148 -29.10 -3.75 -1.47
N MET A 149 -28.47 -2.96 -0.59
CA MET A 149 -27.21 -3.36 0.06
C MET A 149 -27.50 -4.19 1.32
N ARG A 150 -26.96 -5.41 1.35
CA ARG A 150 -27.13 -6.34 2.46
C ARG A 150 -25.78 -6.56 3.15
N ALA A 151 -25.66 -6.10 4.41
CA ALA A 151 -24.47 -6.29 5.22
C ALA A 151 -24.38 -7.75 5.70
N LEU A 152 -23.37 -8.48 5.22
CA LEU A 152 -23.14 -9.90 5.55
C LEU A 152 -21.76 -10.17 6.14
N GLY A 153 -20.97 -9.12 6.44
CA GLY A 153 -19.67 -9.25 7.10
C GLY A 153 -18.58 -9.83 6.18
N GLU A 154 -17.98 -10.92 6.60
CA GLU A 154 -16.79 -11.52 5.98
C GLU A 154 -16.96 -11.89 4.51
N GLN A 155 -15.86 -11.82 3.73
CA GLN A 155 -15.87 -12.11 2.30
C GLN A 155 -16.38 -13.52 1.97
N SER A 156 -16.00 -14.51 2.77
CA SER A 156 -16.45 -15.91 2.59
C SER A 156 -17.96 -16.06 2.71
N VAL A 157 -18.58 -15.34 3.66
CA VAL A 157 -20.04 -15.32 3.86
C VAL A 157 -20.72 -14.66 2.68
N ARG A 158 -20.21 -13.51 2.21
CA ARG A 158 -20.76 -12.82 1.03
C ARG A 158 -20.65 -13.66 -0.23
N LEU A 159 -19.50 -14.30 -0.44
CA LEU A 159 -19.31 -15.22 -1.57
C LEU A 159 -20.25 -16.41 -1.48
N GLY A 160 -20.39 -17.03 -0.31
CA GLY A 160 -21.34 -18.13 -0.08
C GLY A 160 -22.80 -17.71 -0.39
N ALA A 161 -23.21 -16.51 0.04
CA ALA A 161 -24.53 -15.96 -0.25
C ALA A 161 -24.77 -15.75 -1.77
N LEU A 162 -23.73 -15.29 -2.50
CA LEU A 162 -23.81 -15.16 -3.96
C LEU A 162 -23.91 -16.54 -4.63
N LEU A 163 -23.06 -17.49 -4.28
CA LEU A 163 -23.04 -18.82 -4.86
C LEU A 163 -24.35 -19.59 -4.56
N GLY A 164 -24.95 -19.35 -3.39
CA GLY A 164 -26.25 -19.90 -2.99
C GLY A 164 -27.48 -19.15 -3.54
N GLY A 165 -27.28 -18.07 -4.28
CA GLY A 165 -28.37 -17.28 -4.89
C GLY A 165 -29.14 -16.40 -3.90
N ALA A 166 -28.66 -16.20 -2.67
CA ALA A 166 -29.28 -15.32 -1.68
C ALA A 166 -29.04 -13.81 -1.94
N VAL A 167 -28.06 -13.50 -2.78
CA VAL A 167 -27.77 -12.17 -3.30
C VAL A 167 -27.38 -12.26 -4.78
N ASP A 168 -27.50 -11.15 -5.50
CA ASP A 168 -27.24 -11.07 -6.94
C ASP A 168 -25.79 -10.77 -7.27
N ALA A 169 -25.08 -10.06 -6.40
CA ALA A 169 -23.69 -9.65 -6.61
C ALA A 169 -22.95 -9.35 -5.29
N THR A 170 -21.63 -9.27 -5.37
CA THR A 170 -20.77 -8.83 -4.26
C THR A 170 -19.39 -8.37 -4.77
N LEU A 171 -18.68 -7.56 -3.95
CA LEU A 171 -17.26 -7.23 -4.15
C LEU A 171 -16.39 -8.24 -3.41
N VAL A 172 -15.42 -8.85 -4.11
CA VAL A 172 -14.51 -9.85 -3.56
C VAL A 172 -13.07 -9.65 -4.08
N SER A 173 -12.09 -10.29 -3.45
CA SER A 173 -10.71 -10.34 -3.95
C SER A 173 -10.61 -11.14 -5.26
N TYR A 174 -9.47 -11.02 -5.95
CA TYR A 174 -9.21 -11.72 -7.21
C TYR A 174 -9.41 -13.23 -7.11
N GLY A 175 -8.76 -13.91 -6.17
CA GLY A 175 -8.90 -15.37 -6.02
C GLY A 175 -10.34 -15.83 -5.76
N ALA A 176 -11.11 -15.05 -4.97
CA ALA A 176 -12.53 -15.33 -4.75
C ALA A 176 -13.38 -15.08 -6.01
N ALA A 177 -13.01 -14.09 -6.83
CA ALA A 177 -13.67 -13.82 -8.11
C ALA A 177 -13.41 -14.96 -9.13
N GLN A 178 -12.18 -15.45 -9.21
CA GLN A 178 -11.81 -16.60 -10.04
C GLN A 178 -12.55 -17.87 -9.61
N HIS A 179 -12.62 -18.12 -8.28
CA HIS A 179 -13.39 -19.23 -7.75
C HIS A 179 -14.89 -19.15 -8.14
N ALA A 180 -15.49 -17.98 -8.05
CA ALA A 180 -16.87 -17.80 -8.50
C ALA A 180 -17.01 -18.01 -10.03
N GLN A 181 -16.06 -17.49 -10.81
CA GLN A 181 -16.05 -17.62 -12.27
C GLN A 181 -15.96 -19.09 -12.70
N SER A 182 -15.14 -19.91 -12.02
CA SER A 182 -15.05 -21.36 -12.30
C SER A 182 -16.37 -22.10 -12.04
N LYS A 183 -17.30 -21.50 -11.26
CA LYS A 183 -18.65 -21.98 -10.99
C LYS A 183 -19.72 -21.35 -11.90
N GLY A 184 -19.32 -20.63 -12.95
CA GLY A 184 -20.22 -20.02 -13.92
C GLY A 184 -20.73 -18.62 -13.56
N PHE A 185 -20.28 -18.03 -12.46
CA PHE A 185 -20.57 -16.63 -12.10
C PHE A 185 -19.77 -15.66 -12.97
N ARG A 186 -20.15 -14.39 -13.00
CA ARG A 186 -19.54 -13.41 -13.88
C ARG A 186 -18.72 -12.38 -13.09
N ILE A 187 -17.50 -12.13 -13.53
CA ILE A 187 -16.75 -10.95 -13.14
C ILE A 187 -17.20 -9.80 -14.02
N LEU A 188 -17.91 -8.82 -13.46
CA LEU A 188 -18.45 -7.67 -14.20
C LEU A 188 -17.40 -6.56 -14.36
N ALA A 189 -16.57 -6.34 -13.35
CA ALA A 189 -15.56 -5.28 -13.38
C ALA A 189 -14.47 -5.53 -12.32
N TYR A 190 -13.29 -5.05 -12.61
CA TYR A 190 -12.29 -4.73 -11.61
C TYR A 190 -12.57 -3.30 -11.09
N SER A 191 -12.81 -3.14 -9.81
CA SER A 191 -13.19 -1.83 -9.25
C SER A 191 -12.10 -0.75 -9.43
N GLY A 192 -10.84 -1.16 -9.51
CA GLY A 192 -9.71 -0.24 -9.72
C GLY A 192 -9.63 0.41 -11.10
N ASP A 193 -10.45 -0.02 -12.07
CA ASP A 193 -10.60 0.66 -13.37
C ASP A 193 -11.58 1.84 -13.28
N HIS A 194 -12.35 1.92 -12.20
CA HIS A 194 -13.40 2.93 -12.01
C HIS A 194 -13.18 3.81 -10.78
N VAL A 195 -12.52 3.30 -9.76
CA VAL A 195 -12.44 3.93 -8.44
C VAL A 195 -10.99 4.02 -7.99
N SER A 196 -10.61 5.16 -7.42
CA SER A 196 -9.32 5.31 -6.75
C SER A 196 -9.44 4.97 -5.26
N SER A 197 -8.49 4.21 -4.72
CA SER A 197 -8.40 3.92 -3.29
C SER A 197 -6.93 3.83 -2.87
N LEU A 198 -6.48 4.85 -2.15
CA LEU A 198 -5.08 4.98 -1.81
C LEU A 198 -4.70 4.09 -0.63
N SER A 199 -3.53 3.49 -0.72
CA SER A 199 -2.85 2.83 0.39
C SER A 199 -1.52 3.52 0.63
N ALA A 200 -1.37 4.14 1.79
CA ALA A 200 -0.11 4.71 2.23
C ALA A 200 0.91 3.59 2.45
N ASN A 201 2.15 3.84 2.04
CA ASN A 201 3.25 2.92 2.29
C ASN A 201 4.22 3.48 3.34
N LEU A 202 4.34 4.80 3.46
CA LEU A 202 5.19 5.42 4.47
C LEU A 202 4.58 6.73 4.94
N GLU A 203 4.48 6.89 6.24
CA GLU A 203 4.00 8.10 6.91
C GLU A 203 4.83 8.37 8.17
N SER A 204 4.93 9.64 8.55
CA SER A 204 5.63 10.08 9.76
C SER A 204 5.03 11.36 10.33
N THR A 205 5.49 11.79 11.51
CA THR A 205 5.05 13.03 12.14
C THR A 205 5.67 14.26 11.46
N ASP A 206 4.93 15.39 11.45
CA ASP A 206 5.45 16.67 10.99
C ASP A 206 6.76 17.04 11.70
N ASP A 207 6.81 16.81 13.03
CA ASP A 207 7.97 17.15 13.84
C ASP A 207 9.23 16.37 13.39
N LYS A 208 9.08 15.08 13.06
CA LYS A 208 10.19 14.29 12.53
C LYS A 208 10.62 14.78 11.15
N ILE A 209 9.66 15.09 10.27
CA ILE A 209 9.93 15.59 8.92
C ILE A 209 10.71 16.92 8.97
N GLN A 210 10.36 17.80 9.90
CA GLN A 210 10.99 19.10 10.05
C GLN A 210 12.39 19.02 10.74
N ASN A 211 12.51 18.17 11.77
CA ASN A 211 13.71 18.14 12.59
C ASN A 211 14.84 17.26 12.03
N VAL A 212 14.52 16.23 11.24
CA VAL A 212 15.52 15.31 10.68
C VAL A 212 15.24 14.97 9.20
N PRO A 213 15.13 15.99 8.32
CA PRO A 213 14.73 15.81 6.92
C PRO A 213 15.68 14.92 6.11
N ASP A 214 16.98 14.92 6.47
CA ASP A 214 17.95 14.02 5.81
C ASP A 214 17.68 12.55 6.12
N GLU A 215 17.37 12.21 7.38
CA GLU A 215 16.96 10.85 7.73
C GLU A 215 15.68 10.44 7.00
N VAL A 216 14.68 11.32 6.98
CA VAL A 216 13.42 11.10 6.27
C VAL A 216 13.68 10.82 4.78
N TYR A 217 14.55 11.62 4.14
CA TYR A 217 14.94 11.41 2.75
C TYR A 217 15.57 10.05 2.52
N ARG A 218 16.52 9.64 3.36
CA ARG A 218 17.19 8.33 3.25
C ARG A 218 16.23 7.16 3.43
N VAL A 219 15.31 7.22 4.39
CA VAL A 219 14.27 6.21 4.60
C VAL A 219 13.33 6.13 3.41
N VAL A 220 12.85 7.29 2.90
CA VAL A 220 12.00 7.37 1.71
C VAL A 220 12.70 6.78 0.48
N LYS A 221 13.96 7.15 0.23
CA LYS A 221 14.73 6.66 -0.91
C LYS A 221 14.94 5.15 -0.88
N ALA A 222 15.32 4.60 0.28
CA ALA A 222 15.47 3.15 0.44
C ALA A 222 14.15 2.40 0.28
N THR A 223 13.05 2.91 0.86
CA THR A 223 11.72 2.31 0.72
C THR A 223 11.24 2.36 -0.73
N LEU A 224 11.50 3.46 -1.44
CA LEU A 224 11.18 3.60 -2.87
C LEU A 224 11.96 2.60 -3.74
N LYS A 225 13.25 2.35 -3.44
CA LYS A 225 14.03 1.30 -4.12
C LYS A 225 13.34 -0.07 -4.00
N GLY A 226 12.86 -0.45 -2.82
CA GLY A 226 12.12 -1.69 -2.61
C GLY A 226 10.80 -1.76 -3.38
N GLN A 227 10.07 -0.66 -3.45
CA GLN A 227 8.84 -0.55 -4.23
C GLN A 227 9.10 -0.64 -5.75
N LEU A 228 10.12 0.06 -6.25
CA LEU A 228 10.54 -0.02 -7.65
C LEU A 228 11.03 -1.42 -8.03
N PHE A 229 11.81 -2.07 -7.16
CA PHE A 229 12.23 -3.46 -7.36
C PHE A 229 11.01 -4.38 -7.49
N PHE A 230 10.05 -4.28 -6.56
CA PHE A 230 8.84 -5.10 -6.60
C PHE A 230 8.09 -4.97 -7.93
N HIS A 231 7.92 -3.75 -8.45
CA HIS A 231 7.15 -3.53 -9.66
C HIS A 231 7.91 -3.80 -10.97
N ARG A 232 9.23 -3.66 -10.98
CA ARG A 232 10.04 -3.71 -12.21
C ARG A 232 10.87 -4.97 -12.38
N ASN A 233 11.11 -5.73 -11.31
CA ASN A 233 11.87 -6.98 -11.34
C ASN A 233 10.97 -8.17 -10.98
N ALA A 234 10.03 -8.51 -11.88
CA ALA A 234 9.00 -9.53 -11.65
C ALA A 234 9.61 -10.88 -11.19
N ASN A 235 10.62 -11.36 -11.89
CA ASN A 235 11.20 -12.67 -11.61
C ASN A 235 11.75 -12.77 -10.17
N GLU A 236 12.46 -11.76 -9.73
CA GLU A 236 13.03 -11.73 -8.38
C GLU A 236 11.99 -11.39 -7.31
N ALA A 237 11.02 -10.53 -7.63
CA ALA A 237 9.90 -10.23 -6.74
C ALA A 237 9.03 -11.47 -6.48
N ILE A 238 8.78 -12.30 -7.50
CA ILE A 238 8.03 -13.56 -7.36
C ILE A 238 8.75 -14.53 -6.41
N LYS A 239 10.07 -14.71 -6.54
CA LYS A 239 10.86 -15.53 -5.60
C LYS A 239 10.73 -15.02 -4.15
N PHE A 240 10.76 -13.69 -3.99
CA PHE A 240 10.60 -13.04 -2.69
C PHE A 240 9.20 -13.27 -2.10
N ILE A 241 8.16 -13.16 -2.93
CA ILE A 241 6.77 -13.43 -2.55
C ILE A 241 6.61 -14.87 -2.08
N MET A 242 7.16 -15.84 -2.82
CA MET A 242 7.11 -17.27 -2.43
C MET A 242 7.64 -17.49 -1.03
N GLU A 243 8.76 -16.87 -0.67
CA GLU A 243 9.34 -17.03 0.67
C GLU A 243 8.49 -16.33 1.73
N VAL A 244 8.17 -15.05 1.54
CA VAL A 244 7.47 -14.24 2.56
C VAL A 244 6.06 -14.76 2.82
N LEU A 245 5.34 -15.16 1.77
CA LEU A 245 3.98 -15.69 1.87
C LEU A 245 3.94 -17.21 2.02
N ARG A 246 5.11 -17.88 2.02
CA ARG A 246 5.26 -19.35 2.12
C ARG A 246 4.47 -20.08 1.03
N LEU A 247 4.48 -19.55 -0.18
CA LEU A 247 3.87 -20.19 -1.33
C LEU A 247 4.80 -21.26 -1.91
N SER A 248 4.24 -22.40 -2.27
CA SER A 248 4.99 -23.50 -2.91
C SER A 248 4.94 -23.47 -4.42
N ASP A 249 3.95 -22.79 -5.01
CA ASP A 249 3.77 -22.66 -6.46
C ASP A 249 4.18 -21.27 -6.94
N ALA A 250 5.05 -21.24 -7.96
CA ALA A 250 5.49 -20.01 -8.60
C ALA A 250 4.36 -19.32 -9.40
N ASN A 251 3.37 -20.08 -9.88
CA ASN A 251 2.20 -19.51 -10.56
C ASN A 251 1.35 -18.69 -9.60
N ASP A 252 1.07 -19.22 -8.39
CA ASP A 252 0.32 -18.50 -7.35
C ASP A 252 1.04 -17.19 -6.97
N ALA A 253 2.37 -17.23 -6.84
CA ALA A 253 3.18 -16.05 -6.55
C ALA A 253 3.19 -15.06 -7.72
N GLY A 254 3.18 -15.55 -8.96
CA GLY A 254 3.09 -14.74 -10.18
C GLY A 254 1.73 -14.05 -10.31
N GLU A 255 0.64 -14.75 -10.02
CA GLU A 255 -0.71 -14.17 -9.98
C GLU A 255 -0.81 -13.09 -8.89
N PHE A 256 -0.30 -13.38 -7.70
CA PHE A 256 -0.24 -12.41 -6.61
C PHE A 256 0.54 -11.15 -7.02
N TRP A 257 1.73 -11.31 -7.61
CA TRP A 257 2.53 -10.19 -8.09
C TRP A 257 1.79 -9.37 -9.14
N SER A 258 1.17 -10.03 -10.11
CA SER A 258 0.39 -9.39 -11.18
C SER A 258 -0.76 -8.56 -10.60
N GLU A 259 -1.55 -9.12 -9.70
CA GLU A 259 -2.66 -8.42 -9.05
C GLU A 259 -2.20 -7.23 -8.20
N ARG A 260 -1.10 -7.36 -7.46
CA ARG A 260 -0.54 -6.24 -6.69
C ARG A 260 -0.01 -5.13 -7.59
N THR A 261 0.62 -5.49 -8.71
CA THR A 261 1.12 -4.51 -9.68
C THR A 261 -0.03 -3.78 -10.37
N LYS A 262 -1.14 -4.46 -10.66
CA LYS A 262 -2.36 -3.88 -11.24
C LYS A 262 -3.01 -2.84 -10.32
N GLN A 263 -2.87 -2.98 -8.99
CA GLN A 263 -3.39 -2.04 -8.00
C GLN A 263 -2.62 -0.72 -7.93
N ALA A 264 -1.50 -0.60 -8.63
CA ALA A 264 -0.68 0.61 -8.67
C ALA A 264 -0.69 1.21 -10.09
N SER A 265 -1.10 2.48 -10.19
CA SER A 265 -0.85 3.28 -11.41
C SER A 265 0.65 3.54 -11.58
N GLU A 266 1.05 4.10 -12.73
CA GLU A 266 2.45 4.49 -12.94
C GLU A 266 2.94 5.52 -11.90
N LEU A 267 2.04 6.37 -11.38
CA LEU A 267 2.38 7.28 -10.29
C LEU A 267 2.55 6.54 -8.96
N ALA A 268 1.69 5.58 -8.64
CA ALA A 268 1.79 4.81 -7.41
C ALA A 268 3.02 3.91 -7.41
N LYS A 269 3.42 3.34 -8.55
CA LYS A 269 4.67 2.58 -8.68
C LYS A 269 5.92 3.40 -8.30
N ILE A 270 5.87 4.72 -8.47
CA ILE A 270 6.93 5.66 -8.06
C ILE A 270 6.61 6.43 -6.79
N GLY A 271 5.70 5.92 -5.97
CA GLY A 271 5.41 6.41 -4.61
C GLY A 271 4.43 7.58 -4.50
N ARG A 272 3.68 7.94 -5.58
CA ARG A 272 2.79 9.11 -5.62
C ARG A 272 1.39 8.76 -6.10
N ALA A 273 0.48 9.74 -6.06
CA ALA A 273 -0.82 9.66 -6.69
C ALA A 273 -1.17 11.00 -7.35
N SER A 274 -2.23 11.05 -8.17
CA SER A 274 -2.75 12.29 -8.73
C SER A 274 -3.47 13.12 -7.66
N ASP A 275 -3.50 14.45 -7.83
CA ASP A 275 -4.17 15.35 -6.89
C ASP A 275 -5.67 15.01 -6.76
N GLU A 276 -6.31 14.58 -7.84
CA GLU A 276 -7.70 14.11 -7.83
C GLU A 276 -7.88 12.88 -6.93
N ALA A 277 -7.01 11.87 -7.06
CA ALA A 277 -7.05 10.67 -6.23
C ALA A 277 -6.77 11.00 -4.76
N LEU A 278 -5.85 11.92 -4.48
CA LEU A 278 -5.52 12.39 -3.12
C LEU A 278 -6.73 13.10 -2.48
N ALA A 279 -7.36 14.02 -3.19
CA ALA A 279 -8.55 14.75 -2.70
C ALA A 279 -9.73 13.79 -2.47
N THR A 280 -10.01 12.92 -3.42
CA THR A 280 -11.07 11.88 -3.31
C THR A 280 -10.86 10.98 -2.10
N ASN A 281 -9.61 10.62 -1.79
CA ASN A 281 -9.30 9.78 -0.65
C ASN A 281 -9.58 10.49 0.69
N ILE A 282 -9.23 11.76 0.82
CA ILE A 282 -9.52 12.57 2.01
C ILE A 282 -11.04 12.68 2.22
N ASP A 283 -11.79 13.00 1.16
CA ASP A 283 -13.24 13.16 1.23
C ASP A 283 -13.93 11.82 1.57
N ARG A 284 -13.48 10.70 0.98
CA ARG A 284 -13.98 9.35 1.31
C ARG A 284 -13.78 9.00 2.78
N VAL A 285 -12.59 9.25 3.32
CA VAL A 285 -12.31 8.96 4.74
C VAL A 285 -13.16 9.86 5.65
N ARG A 286 -13.35 11.13 5.30
CA ARG A 286 -14.23 12.05 6.04
C ARG A 286 -15.67 11.56 6.05
N ASP A 287 -16.18 11.11 4.91
CA ASP A 287 -17.55 10.60 4.82
C ASP A 287 -17.72 9.29 5.59
N GLN A 288 -16.72 8.42 5.56
CA GLN A 288 -16.69 7.21 6.39
C GLN A 288 -16.77 7.55 7.88
N MET A 289 -15.98 8.53 8.34
CA MET A 289 -16.03 8.99 9.74
C MET A 289 -17.42 9.51 10.13
N LYS A 290 -18.06 10.31 9.27
CA LYS A 290 -19.44 10.80 9.51
C LYS A 290 -20.44 9.65 9.67
N MET A 291 -20.34 8.63 8.79
CA MET A 291 -21.24 7.46 8.82
C MET A 291 -21.16 6.67 10.13
N VAL A 292 -19.99 6.62 10.76
CA VAL A 292 -19.80 5.94 12.06
C VAL A 292 -19.96 6.85 13.26
N GLY A 293 -20.49 8.06 13.06
CA GLY A 293 -20.71 9.04 14.13
C GLY A 293 -19.43 9.64 14.73
N ALA A 294 -18.28 9.42 14.08
CA ALA A 294 -17.02 10.02 14.49
C ALA A 294 -16.97 11.48 14.03
N SER A 295 -16.77 12.40 14.99
CA SER A 295 -16.61 13.82 14.66
C SER A 295 -15.19 14.10 14.17
N SER A 296 -15.07 14.76 13.00
CA SER A 296 -13.84 15.46 12.66
C SER A 296 -13.69 16.66 13.62
N ARG A 297 -12.55 16.74 14.32
CA ARG A 297 -12.23 17.94 15.12
C ARG A 297 -11.83 19.12 14.25
N SER A 298 -11.33 18.84 13.05
CA SER A 298 -11.04 19.86 12.05
C SER A 298 -12.35 20.33 11.43
N LYS A 299 -12.78 21.55 11.75
CA LYS A 299 -13.90 22.23 11.08
C LYS A 299 -13.52 22.61 9.65
N GLU A 300 -12.22 22.72 9.35
CA GLU A 300 -11.69 23.10 8.06
C GLU A 300 -11.40 21.84 7.21
N LYS A 301 -11.53 22.00 5.92
CA LYS A 301 -11.16 20.96 4.94
C LYS A 301 -9.63 20.82 4.93
N LEU A 302 -9.11 19.62 5.23
CA LEU A 302 -7.67 19.36 5.08
C LEU A 302 -7.25 19.59 3.62
N THR A 303 -6.18 20.34 3.44
CA THR A 303 -5.54 20.53 2.15
C THR A 303 -4.59 19.37 1.83
N LEU A 304 -4.22 19.22 0.55
CA LEU A 304 -3.34 18.11 0.14
C LEU A 304 -1.98 18.19 0.83
N ASP A 305 -1.43 19.38 0.95
CA ASP A 305 -0.12 19.63 1.59
C ASP A 305 -0.14 19.41 3.12
N GLN A 306 -1.31 19.47 3.75
CA GLN A 306 -1.46 19.08 5.17
C GLN A 306 -1.42 17.56 5.38
N VAL A 307 -1.77 16.77 4.37
CA VAL A 307 -1.86 15.31 4.44
C VAL A 307 -0.69 14.61 3.77
N TYR A 308 -0.18 15.17 2.68
CA TYR A 308 0.84 14.54 1.85
C TYR A 308 2.08 15.42 1.68
N ASP A 309 3.26 14.80 1.75
CA ASP A 309 4.53 15.44 1.36
C ASP A 309 5.32 14.51 0.44
N PHE A 310 5.18 14.72 -0.85
CA PHE A 310 5.89 13.96 -1.87
C PHE A 310 7.20 14.60 -2.31
N SER A 311 7.69 15.65 -1.66
CA SER A 311 8.96 16.31 -2.01
C SER A 311 10.13 15.34 -1.93
N PHE A 312 10.18 14.53 -0.86
CA PHE A 312 11.21 13.53 -0.63
C PHE A 312 11.20 12.42 -1.68
N VAL A 313 10.04 11.86 -1.99
CA VAL A 313 9.95 10.75 -2.96
C VAL A 313 10.19 11.24 -4.38
N LYS A 314 9.79 12.47 -4.73
CA LYS A 314 10.11 13.10 -6.02
C LYS A 314 11.62 13.24 -6.16
N LYS A 315 12.30 13.85 -5.17
CA LYS A 315 13.77 14.01 -5.16
C LYS A 315 14.48 12.66 -5.27
N ALA A 316 14.04 11.67 -4.49
CA ALA A 316 14.62 10.33 -4.52
C ALA A 316 14.47 9.65 -5.89
N TYR A 317 13.31 9.75 -6.51
CA TYR A 317 13.06 9.18 -7.83
C TYR A 317 13.90 9.85 -8.92
N GLU A 318 14.04 11.17 -8.89
CA GLU A 318 14.89 11.94 -9.82
C GLU A 318 16.36 11.54 -9.68
N GLU A 319 16.87 11.43 -8.45
CA GLU A 319 18.24 10.98 -8.19
C GLU A 319 18.48 9.55 -8.70
N LEU A 320 17.55 8.62 -8.43
CA LEU A 320 17.65 7.25 -8.92
C LEU A 320 17.67 7.19 -10.46
N ARG A 321 16.89 8.04 -11.12
CA ARG A 321 16.92 8.17 -12.58
C ARG A 321 18.24 8.76 -13.10
N ALA A 322 18.72 9.82 -12.48
CA ALA A 322 19.96 10.48 -12.87
C ALA A 322 21.18 9.56 -12.70
N SER A 323 21.22 8.78 -11.61
CA SER A 323 22.27 7.78 -11.37
C SER A 323 22.11 6.50 -12.19
N LYS A 324 21.06 6.39 -13.02
CA LYS A 324 20.73 5.18 -13.78
C LYS A 324 20.62 3.94 -12.89
N TRP A 325 20.09 4.13 -11.67
CA TRP A 325 19.82 3.01 -10.78
C TRP A 325 18.83 2.04 -11.44
N ASP A 326 19.19 0.75 -11.45
CA ASP A 326 18.43 -0.27 -12.15
C ASP A 326 18.09 -1.42 -11.20
N PRO A 327 16.79 -1.65 -10.91
CA PRO A 327 16.34 -2.74 -10.04
C PRO A 327 16.65 -4.13 -10.62
N MET A 328 16.87 -4.26 -11.94
CA MET A 328 17.18 -5.54 -12.58
C MET A 328 18.59 -6.05 -12.24
N ARG A 329 19.46 -5.20 -11.67
CA ARG A 329 20.80 -5.59 -11.22
C ARG A 329 20.83 -6.34 -9.89
N TYR A 330 19.69 -6.37 -9.19
CA TYR A 330 19.58 -7.00 -7.88
C TYR A 330 18.91 -8.37 -8.01
N ALA A 331 19.56 -9.40 -7.46
CA ALA A 331 19.00 -10.73 -7.38
C ALA A 331 18.60 -11.04 -5.93
N TYR A 332 17.47 -11.68 -5.77
CA TYR A 332 17.06 -12.20 -4.48
C TYR A 332 17.86 -13.45 -4.14
N VAL A 333 18.55 -13.44 -3.01
CA VAL A 333 19.23 -14.60 -2.45
C VAL A 333 18.49 -15.04 -1.20
N LYS A 334 17.95 -16.25 -1.22
CA LYS A 334 17.32 -16.88 -0.06
C LYS A 334 18.35 -17.00 1.07
N ARG A 335 18.02 -16.49 2.25
CA ARG A 335 18.87 -16.61 3.44
C ARG A 335 18.31 -17.65 4.41
#